data_2af950f5b67f4e5b3b1afc55e1768352
#
_entry.id   2af950f5b67f4e5b3b1afc55e1768352
#
_cell.length_a   1.000
_cell.length_b   1.000
_cell.length_c   1.000
_cell.angle_alpha   90.00
_cell.angle_beta   90.00
_cell.angle_gamma   90.00
#
_symmetry.space_group_name_H-M   'P 1'
#
loop_
_entity.id
_entity.type
_entity.pdbx_description
1 polymer ?
#
loop_
_entity_poly.entity_id
_entity_poly.type
_entity_poly.pdbx_seq_one_letter_code
_entity_poly.pdbx_strand_id
1 'polypeptide(L)'
;MSSPRATSSGTVELLIEFYREKLLQLLTHQAHARHVAQYDANNTYQYIINREDVQLTWLAKAIGDGGGAVPDAAASVAVAGNTTAASLFERDAAAASDFITRWRPRVDAMEHARHQAMLRVILGETREQQRFFEQALAGRTDLLGRRASAAGPARGDVLPARWIE
;
A
#
# COMPACT_ATOMS: atom_id res chain seq x y z
N MET A 1 -33.89 10.24 -12.16
CA MET A 1 -32.86 10.74 -11.20
C MET A 1 -32.67 9.66 -10.16
N SER A 2 -31.62 8.84 -10.28
CA SER A 2 -31.32 7.83 -9.27
C SER A 2 -30.69 8.53 -8.07
N SER A 3 -31.38 8.52 -6.93
CA SER A 3 -30.80 8.93 -5.66
C SER A 3 -29.51 8.12 -5.40
N PRO A 4 -28.43 8.74 -4.93
CA PRO A 4 -27.27 8.01 -4.50
C PRO A 4 -27.72 7.06 -3.37
N ARG A 5 -27.54 5.75 -3.58
CA ARG A 5 -27.80 4.76 -2.54
C ARG A 5 -26.95 5.15 -1.33
N ALA A 6 -27.59 5.50 -0.24
CA ALA A 6 -26.93 5.82 1.01
C ALA A 6 -25.99 4.67 1.39
N THR A 7 -24.73 5.00 1.67
CA THR A 7 -23.73 4.01 2.14
C THR A 7 -24.27 3.40 3.43
N SER A 8 -24.41 2.07 3.48
CA SER A 8 -24.92 1.41 4.69
C SER A 8 -23.91 1.55 5.84
N SER A 9 -24.40 1.59 7.09
CA SER A 9 -23.55 1.65 8.30
C SER A 9 -22.45 0.58 8.26
N GLY A 10 -22.79 -0.65 7.88
CA GLY A 10 -21.83 -1.74 7.76
C GLY A 10 -20.72 -1.50 6.73
N THR A 11 -21.00 -0.77 5.64
CA THR A 11 -19.96 -0.38 4.67
C THR A 11 -19.00 0.64 5.27
N VAL A 12 -19.51 1.62 6.01
CA VAL A 12 -18.66 2.63 6.67
C VAL A 12 -17.76 1.98 7.73
N GLU A 13 -18.31 1.09 8.53
CA GLU A 13 -17.54 0.32 9.53
C GLU A 13 -16.42 -0.50 8.91
N LEU A 14 -16.72 -1.18 7.80
CA LEU A 14 -15.72 -1.93 7.03
C LEU A 14 -14.60 -1.01 6.49
N LEU A 15 -14.96 0.15 5.94
CA LEU A 15 -13.98 1.13 5.46
C LEU A 15 -13.10 1.67 6.60
N ILE A 16 -13.66 1.91 7.79
CA ILE A 16 -12.92 2.35 8.98
C ILE A 16 -11.94 1.28 9.44
N GLU A 17 -12.35 0.02 9.47
CA GLU A 17 -11.47 -1.10 9.82
C GLU A 17 -10.32 -1.23 8.81
N PHE A 18 -10.64 -1.19 7.53
CA PHE A 18 -9.65 -1.25 6.45
C PHE A 18 -8.66 -0.07 6.53
N TYR A 19 -9.15 1.15 6.81
CA TYR A 19 -8.33 2.34 7.00
C TYR A 19 -7.34 2.16 8.14
N ARG A 20 -7.79 1.66 9.30
CA ARG A 20 -6.90 1.43 10.46
C ARG A 20 -5.76 0.48 10.14
N GLU A 21 -6.04 -0.60 9.43
CA GLU A 21 -5.01 -1.56 9.05
C GLU A 21 -4.05 -0.97 8.01
N LYS A 22 -4.55 -0.21 7.03
CA LYS A 22 -3.69 0.48 6.06
C LYS A 22 -2.82 1.55 6.70
N LEU A 23 -3.35 2.29 7.68
CA LEU A 23 -2.57 3.26 8.44
C LEU A 23 -1.45 2.57 9.22
N LEU A 24 -1.72 1.44 9.84
CA LEU A 24 -0.71 0.64 10.52
C LEU A 24 0.38 0.15 9.55
N GLN A 25 0.01 -0.30 8.35
CA GLN A 25 0.97 -0.68 7.32
C GLN A 25 1.86 0.51 6.92
N LEU A 26 1.29 1.68 6.65
CA LEU A 26 2.05 2.89 6.34
C LEU A 26 3.08 3.22 7.43
N LEU A 27 2.65 3.24 8.70
CA LEU A 27 3.53 3.53 9.82
C LEU A 27 4.62 2.47 9.99
N THR A 28 4.29 1.21 9.72
CA THR A 28 5.25 0.10 9.72
C THR A 28 6.30 0.28 8.62
N HIS A 29 5.89 0.57 7.40
CA HIS A 29 6.81 0.80 6.28
C HIS A 29 7.69 2.04 6.51
N GLN A 30 7.14 3.12 7.10
CA GLN A 30 7.93 4.29 7.50
C GLN A 30 9.00 3.94 8.54
N ALA A 31 8.65 3.10 9.53
CA ALA A 31 9.59 2.65 10.54
C ALA A 31 10.68 1.75 9.94
N HIS A 32 10.30 0.80 9.08
CA HIS A 32 11.21 -0.13 8.41
C HIS A 32 12.17 0.60 7.46
N ALA A 33 11.69 1.56 6.68
CA ALA A 33 12.51 2.33 5.74
C ALA A 33 13.74 2.99 6.39
N ARG A 34 13.63 3.39 7.65
CA ARG A 34 14.74 4.00 8.42
C ARG A 34 15.88 3.03 8.70
N HIS A 35 15.64 1.72 8.62
CA HIS A 35 16.61 0.67 8.86
C HIS A 35 17.15 0.04 7.56
N VAL A 36 16.71 0.54 6.40
CA VAL A 36 17.14 0.05 5.08
C VAL A 36 18.05 1.09 4.45
N ALA A 37 19.37 0.85 4.51
CA ALA A 37 20.38 1.77 4.00
C ALA A 37 20.65 1.62 2.49
N GLN A 38 20.33 0.47 1.90
CA GLN A 38 20.52 0.23 0.48
C GLN A 38 19.58 1.12 -0.33
N TYR A 39 20.14 1.93 -1.24
CA TYR A 39 19.44 3.02 -1.92
C TYR A 39 18.18 2.56 -2.69
N ASP A 40 18.30 1.53 -3.52
CA ASP A 40 17.18 1.08 -4.35
C ASP A 40 16.05 0.48 -3.51
N ALA A 41 16.38 -0.27 -2.45
CA ALA A 41 15.39 -0.79 -1.51
C ALA A 41 14.71 0.34 -0.71
N ASN A 42 15.48 1.34 -0.26
CA ASN A 42 14.90 2.51 0.41
C ASN A 42 13.96 3.29 -0.51
N ASN A 43 14.36 3.52 -1.77
CA ASN A 43 13.49 4.14 -2.76
C ASN A 43 12.19 3.35 -2.99
N THR A 44 12.27 2.03 -2.95
CA THR A 44 11.07 1.18 -3.05
C THR A 44 10.14 1.41 -1.86
N TYR A 45 10.67 1.49 -0.63
CA TYR A 45 9.88 1.88 0.54
C TYR A 45 9.25 3.27 0.37
N GLN A 46 9.99 4.26 -0.11
CA GLN A 46 9.43 5.60 -0.34
C GLN A 46 8.30 5.58 -1.37
N TYR A 47 8.43 4.80 -2.43
CA TYR A 47 7.36 4.59 -3.40
C TYR A 47 6.11 3.97 -2.75
N ILE A 48 6.28 2.91 -1.96
CA ILE A 48 5.20 2.24 -1.24
C ILE A 48 4.51 3.20 -0.27
N ILE A 49 5.26 3.92 0.55
CA ILE A 49 4.76 4.89 1.53
C ILE A 49 3.92 5.98 0.84
N ASN A 50 4.41 6.53 -0.26
CA ASN A 50 3.68 7.54 -1.03
C ASN A 50 2.37 6.98 -1.61
N ARG A 51 2.35 5.73 -2.08
CA ARG A 51 1.12 5.10 -2.57
C ARG A 51 0.13 4.84 -1.45
N GLU A 52 0.58 4.39 -0.30
CA GLU A 52 -0.27 4.15 0.87
C GLU A 52 -0.89 5.45 1.41
N ASP A 53 -0.15 6.55 1.40
CA ASP A 53 -0.66 7.87 1.79
C ASP A 53 -1.81 8.31 0.87
N VAL A 54 -1.67 8.13 -0.44
CA VAL A 54 -2.75 8.37 -1.41
C VAL A 54 -3.96 7.47 -1.15
N GLN A 55 -3.75 6.18 -0.87
CA GLN A 55 -4.82 5.24 -0.56
C GLN A 55 -5.59 5.65 0.70
N LEU A 56 -4.89 6.11 1.74
CA LEU A 56 -5.51 6.62 2.96
C LEU A 56 -6.36 7.86 2.70
N THR A 57 -5.93 8.73 1.80
CA THR A 57 -6.73 9.90 1.37
C THR A 57 -8.04 9.46 0.70
N TRP A 58 -8.01 8.43 -0.16
CA TRP A 58 -9.23 7.89 -0.78
C TRP A 58 -10.17 7.28 0.25
N LEU A 59 -9.62 6.52 1.19
CA LEU A 59 -10.40 5.87 2.26
C LEU A 59 -11.01 6.92 3.19
N ALA A 60 -10.25 7.93 3.60
CA ALA A 60 -10.73 9.02 4.45
C ALA A 60 -11.91 9.74 3.79
N LYS A 61 -11.79 10.05 2.48
CA LYS A 61 -12.90 10.65 1.73
C LYS A 61 -14.12 9.74 1.70
N ALA A 62 -13.95 8.45 1.42
CA ALA A 62 -15.07 7.49 1.36
C ALA A 62 -15.78 7.33 2.72
N ILE A 63 -15.02 7.32 3.81
CA ILE A 63 -15.56 7.30 5.18
C ILE A 63 -16.38 8.56 5.47
N GLY A 64 -15.81 9.74 5.17
CA GLY A 64 -16.49 11.03 5.37
C GLY A 64 -17.75 11.17 4.52
N ASP A 65 -17.71 10.79 3.25
CA ASP A 65 -18.87 10.79 2.35
C ASP A 65 -19.99 9.85 2.85
N GLY A 66 -19.62 8.79 3.58
CA GLY A 66 -20.55 7.88 4.24
C GLY A 66 -21.05 8.35 5.63
N GLY A 67 -20.62 9.52 6.07
CA GLY A 67 -20.98 10.08 7.38
C GLY A 67 -20.19 9.50 8.55
N GLY A 68 -19.12 8.75 8.30
CA GLY A 68 -18.23 8.23 9.33
C GLY A 68 -17.14 9.23 9.74
N ALA A 69 -16.52 8.97 10.89
CA ALA A 69 -15.34 9.69 11.35
C ALA A 69 -14.06 8.93 10.98
N VAL A 70 -13.11 9.64 10.37
CA VAL A 70 -11.79 9.07 10.07
C VAL A 70 -11.06 8.81 11.40
N PRO A 71 -10.50 7.59 11.60
CA PRO A 71 -9.76 7.29 12.83
C PRO A 71 -8.54 8.19 13.02
N ASP A 72 -8.24 8.52 14.26
CA ASP A 72 -7.02 9.23 14.62
C ASP A 72 -5.77 8.40 14.28
N ALA A 73 -4.63 9.09 14.17
CA ALA A 73 -3.35 8.45 13.91
C ALA A 73 -3.04 7.38 14.98
N ALA A 74 -2.60 6.22 14.51
CA ALA A 74 -2.13 5.16 15.41
C ALA A 74 -0.80 5.57 16.08
N ALA A 75 -0.46 4.89 17.18
CA ALA A 75 0.85 5.04 17.80
C ALA A 75 1.99 4.66 16.83
N SER A 76 3.16 5.27 17.01
CA SER A 76 4.34 4.97 16.21
C SER A 76 4.75 3.49 16.35
N VAL A 77 5.21 2.90 15.25
CA VAL A 77 5.76 1.53 15.25
C VAL A 77 7.23 1.58 15.65
N ALA A 78 7.61 0.73 16.61
CA ALA A 78 8.99 0.56 17.03
C ALA A 78 9.64 -0.62 16.29
N VAL A 79 10.91 -0.45 15.91
CA VAL A 79 11.73 -1.50 15.29
C VAL A 79 12.96 -1.74 16.16
N ALA A 80 13.30 -3.00 16.43
CA ALA A 80 14.49 -3.34 17.20
C ALA A 80 15.77 -2.91 16.45
N GLY A 81 16.73 -2.32 17.16
CA GLY A 81 17.94 -1.73 16.56
C GLY A 81 18.90 -2.70 15.85
N ASN A 82 18.77 -4.02 16.10
CA ASN A 82 19.55 -5.06 15.46
C ASN A 82 18.83 -5.76 14.30
N THR A 83 17.72 -5.19 13.82
CA THR A 83 16.93 -5.78 12.75
C THR A 83 17.63 -5.60 11.40
N THR A 84 17.75 -6.69 10.64
CA THR A 84 18.34 -6.68 9.30
C THR A 84 17.31 -6.28 8.24
N ALA A 85 17.76 -5.70 7.13
CA ALA A 85 16.89 -5.38 5.99
C ALA A 85 16.15 -6.63 5.48
N ALA A 86 16.83 -7.77 5.37
CA ALA A 86 16.22 -9.02 4.93
C ALA A 86 15.05 -9.44 5.85
N SER A 87 15.21 -9.35 7.16
CA SER A 87 14.13 -9.69 8.09
C SER A 87 12.93 -8.72 7.99
N LEU A 88 13.18 -7.45 7.63
CA LEU A 88 12.10 -6.49 7.38
C LEU A 88 11.35 -6.83 6.09
N PHE A 89 12.05 -7.13 5.01
CA PHE A 89 11.40 -7.57 3.75
C PHE A 89 10.55 -8.82 3.94
N GLU A 90 11.05 -9.79 4.70
CA GLU A 90 10.31 -11.02 5.02
C GLU A 90 9.02 -10.72 5.77
N ARG A 91 9.08 -9.88 6.81
CA ARG A 91 7.91 -9.46 7.59
C ARG A 91 6.90 -8.70 6.73
N ASP A 92 7.37 -7.76 5.90
CA ASP A 92 6.49 -6.95 5.07
C ASP A 92 5.84 -7.76 3.95
N ALA A 93 6.57 -8.72 3.35
CA ALA A 93 5.99 -9.65 2.39
C ALA A 93 4.90 -10.53 3.04
N ALA A 94 5.16 -11.07 4.22
CA ALA A 94 4.20 -11.88 4.96
C ALA A 94 2.97 -11.06 5.38
N ALA A 95 3.17 -9.85 5.88
CA ALA A 95 2.07 -8.94 6.28
C ALA A 95 1.19 -8.56 5.09
N ALA A 96 1.77 -8.28 3.93
CA ALA A 96 1.03 -7.98 2.70
C ALA A 96 0.20 -9.19 2.25
N SER A 97 0.78 -10.38 2.25
CA SER A 97 0.09 -11.63 1.89
C SER A 97 -1.09 -11.91 2.84
N ASP A 98 -0.88 -11.77 4.14
CA ASP A 98 -1.92 -11.96 5.15
C ASP A 98 -3.07 -10.95 4.99
N PHE A 99 -2.74 -9.67 4.82
CA PHE A 99 -3.73 -8.63 4.58
C PHE A 99 -4.61 -8.93 3.36
N ILE A 100 -4.02 -9.29 2.22
CA ILE A 100 -4.75 -9.63 1.00
C ILE A 100 -5.67 -10.83 1.24
N THR A 101 -5.17 -11.87 1.90
CA THR A 101 -5.91 -13.11 2.16
C THR A 101 -7.15 -12.85 3.03
N ARG A 102 -7.01 -12.02 4.06
CA ARG A 102 -8.12 -11.69 4.97
C ARG A 102 -9.14 -10.75 4.33
N TRP A 103 -8.67 -9.77 3.56
CA TRP A 103 -9.55 -8.74 3.04
C TRP A 103 -10.24 -9.08 1.73
N ARG A 104 -9.63 -9.90 0.87
CA ARG A 104 -10.20 -10.22 -0.45
C ARG A 104 -11.64 -10.73 -0.38
N PRO A 105 -11.99 -11.75 0.41
CA PRO A 105 -13.38 -12.24 0.46
C PRO A 105 -14.35 -11.19 1.00
N ARG A 106 -13.92 -10.36 1.94
CA ARG A 106 -14.74 -9.27 2.50
C ARG A 106 -15.02 -8.18 1.46
N VAL A 107 -14.01 -7.81 0.69
CA VAL A 107 -14.14 -6.84 -0.40
C VAL A 107 -15.01 -7.41 -1.53
N ASP A 108 -14.83 -8.67 -1.88
CA ASP A 108 -15.61 -9.31 -2.95
C ASP A 108 -17.10 -9.43 -2.59
N ALA A 109 -17.43 -9.51 -1.31
CA ALA A 109 -18.80 -9.55 -0.80
C ALA A 109 -19.47 -8.16 -0.68
N MET A 110 -18.76 -7.05 -0.94
CA MET A 110 -19.33 -5.71 -0.83
C MET A 110 -20.40 -5.44 -1.90
N GLU A 111 -21.51 -4.89 -1.48
CA GLU A 111 -22.59 -4.47 -2.40
C GLU A 111 -22.34 -3.11 -3.05
N HIS A 112 -21.57 -2.23 -2.40
CA HIS A 112 -21.30 -0.88 -2.89
C HIS A 112 -20.18 -0.91 -3.94
N ALA A 113 -20.55 -0.98 -5.22
CA ALA A 113 -19.65 -1.21 -6.34
C ALA A 113 -18.45 -0.24 -6.42
N ARG A 114 -18.66 1.06 -6.14
CA ARG A 114 -17.58 2.06 -6.16
C ARG A 114 -16.54 1.80 -5.08
N HIS A 115 -16.98 1.53 -3.85
CA HIS A 115 -16.06 1.23 -2.75
C HIS A 115 -15.38 -0.12 -2.96
N GLN A 116 -16.10 -1.12 -3.45
CA GLN A 116 -15.53 -2.41 -3.81
C GLN A 116 -14.41 -2.25 -4.85
N ALA A 117 -14.62 -1.47 -5.91
CA ALA A 117 -13.62 -1.21 -6.94
C ALA A 117 -12.38 -0.51 -6.36
N MET A 118 -12.57 0.50 -5.51
CA MET A 118 -11.48 1.20 -4.84
C MET A 118 -10.65 0.24 -3.96
N LEU A 119 -11.29 -0.58 -3.14
CA LEU A 119 -10.57 -1.54 -2.28
C LEU A 119 -9.86 -2.61 -3.09
N ARG A 120 -10.43 -3.07 -4.21
CA ARG A 120 -9.76 -4.00 -5.13
C ARG A 120 -8.48 -3.42 -5.72
N VAL A 121 -8.47 -2.12 -6.07
CA VAL A 121 -7.24 -1.42 -6.51
C VAL A 121 -6.20 -1.44 -5.39
N ILE A 122 -6.58 -1.10 -4.16
CA ILE A 122 -5.66 -1.11 -3.01
C ILE A 122 -5.11 -2.52 -2.75
N LEU A 123 -5.93 -3.56 -2.82
CA LEU A 123 -5.46 -4.95 -2.68
C LEU A 123 -4.50 -5.34 -3.82
N GLY A 124 -4.74 -4.88 -5.05
CA GLY A 124 -3.85 -5.08 -6.18
C GLY A 124 -2.49 -4.43 -5.98
N GLU A 125 -2.46 -3.18 -5.51
CA GLU A 125 -1.23 -2.47 -5.18
C GLU A 125 -0.49 -3.11 -3.99
N THR A 126 -1.21 -3.61 -2.98
CA THR A 126 -0.60 -4.36 -1.86
C THR A 126 0.04 -5.66 -2.33
N ARG A 127 -0.54 -6.33 -3.33
CA ARG A 127 0.08 -7.51 -3.96
C ARG A 127 1.37 -7.15 -4.73
N GLU A 128 1.41 -5.99 -5.36
CA GLU A 128 2.63 -5.48 -5.98
C GLU A 128 3.71 -5.19 -4.93
N GLN A 129 3.35 -4.59 -3.80
CA GLN A 129 4.25 -4.39 -2.66
C GLN A 129 4.83 -5.71 -2.16
N GLN A 130 4.00 -6.73 -1.98
CA GLN A 130 4.46 -8.08 -1.62
C GLN A 130 5.53 -8.58 -2.60
N ARG A 131 5.29 -8.44 -3.90
CA ARG A 131 6.27 -8.84 -4.93
C ARG A 131 7.59 -8.08 -4.83
N PHE A 132 7.57 -6.78 -4.52
CA PHE A 132 8.78 -6.01 -4.30
C PHE A 132 9.60 -6.58 -3.16
N PHE A 133 8.99 -6.88 -2.02
CA PHE A 133 9.69 -7.46 -0.88
C PHE A 133 10.24 -8.86 -1.18
N GLU A 134 9.46 -9.71 -1.83
CA GLU A 134 9.90 -11.04 -2.24
C GLU A 134 11.08 -10.98 -3.23
N GLN A 135 11.07 -10.04 -4.18
CA GLN A 135 12.17 -9.83 -5.11
C GLN A 135 13.41 -9.27 -4.42
N ALA A 136 13.25 -8.37 -3.43
CA ALA A 136 14.35 -7.89 -2.62
C ALA A 136 15.02 -9.03 -1.82
N LEU A 137 14.23 -9.93 -1.25
CA LEU A 137 14.72 -11.14 -0.59
C LEU A 137 15.47 -12.07 -1.54
N ALA A 138 15.05 -12.15 -2.81
CA ALA A 138 15.76 -12.89 -3.86
C ALA A 138 17.03 -12.19 -4.38
N GLY A 139 17.42 -11.07 -3.78
CA GLY A 139 18.63 -10.31 -4.13
C GLY A 139 18.49 -9.37 -5.31
N ARG A 140 17.28 -9.11 -5.78
CA ARG A 140 17.03 -8.16 -6.84
C ARG A 140 17.15 -6.72 -6.33
N THR A 141 17.85 -5.86 -7.06
CA THR A 141 18.07 -4.45 -6.68
C THR A 141 17.27 -3.44 -7.50
N ASP A 142 16.77 -3.84 -8.68
CA ASP A 142 16.02 -2.99 -9.61
C ASP A 142 14.49 -3.14 -9.45
N LEU A 143 14.00 -3.08 -8.23
CA LEU A 143 12.61 -3.42 -7.87
C LEU A 143 11.56 -2.55 -8.57
N LEU A 144 11.90 -1.29 -8.89
CA LEU A 144 11.00 -0.35 -9.57
C LEU A 144 11.13 -0.40 -11.11
N GLY A 145 11.71 -1.46 -11.66
CA GLY A 145 11.73 -1.71 -13.11
C GLY A 145 12.91 -1.11 -13.86
N ARG A 146 13.97 -0.68 -13.18
CA ARG A 146 15.27 -0.42 -13.84
C ARG A 146 15.87 -1.75 -14.27
N ARG A 147 15.96 -1.98 -15.57
CA ARG A 147 16.63 -3.16 -16.08
C ARG A 147 18.14 -3.00 -15.86
N ALA A 148 18.73 -3.83 -15.01
CA ALA A 148 20.18 -3.92 -14.83
C ALA A 148 20.90 -4.36 -16.12
N SER A 149 20.17 -4.89 -17.11
CA SER A 149 20.68 -5.39 -18.39
C SER A 149 20.39 -4.49 -19.59
N ALA A 150 20.05 -3.23 -19.41
CA ALA A 150 19.97 -2.29 -20.51
C ALA A 150 21.39 -2.06 -21.06
N ALA A 151 21.79 -2.89 -22.03
CA ALA A 151 22.95 -2.60 -22.88
C ALA A 151 22.65 -1.33 -23.66
N GLY A 152 23.12 -0.19 -23.18
CA GLY A 152 22.97 1.10 -23.83
C GLY A 152 23.23 2.23 -22.85
N PRO A 153 23.63 3.44 -23.35
CA PRO A 153 23.72 4.59 -22.47
C PRO A 153 22.36 4.75 -21.78
N ALA A 154 22.38 4.99 -20.46
CA ALA A 154 21.19 5.34 -19.69
C ALA A 154 20.60 6.62 -20.31
N ARG A 155 19.82 6.46 -21.36
CA ARG A 155 18.87 7.48 -21.76
C ARG A 155 17.88 7.51 -20.63
N GLY A 156 17.81 8.62 -19.93
CA GLY A 156 16.68 8.90 -19.07
C GLY A 156 15.44 8.80 -19.95
N ASP A 157 14.87 7.60 -20.03
CA ASP A 157 13.53 7.46 -20.54
C ASP A 157 12.68 8.24 -19.56
N VAL A 158 12.34 9.45 -19.98
CA VAL A 158 11.26 10.20 -19.37
C VAL A 158 10.08 9.24 -19.38
N LEU A 159 9.65 8.82 -18.20
CA LEU A 159 8.43 8.03 -18.06
C LEU A 159 7.36 8.69 -18.93
N PRO A 160 6.69 7.94 -19.80
CA PRO A 160 5.68 8.53 -20.66
C PRO A 160 4.67 9.30 -19.82
N ALA A 161 4.25 10.42 -20.33
CA ALA A 161 3.50 11.50 -19.67
C ALA A 161 2.14 11.13 -19.02
N ARG A 162 1.82 9.86 -18.84
CA ARG A 162 0.62 9.43 -18.11
C ARG A 162 0.61 9.80 -16.62
N TRP A 163 1.64 10.50 -16.17
CA TRP A 163 1.73 11.13 -14.85
C TRP A 163 1.38 12.62 -14.87
N ILE A 164 1.01 13.16 -16.04
CA ILE A 164 0.75 14.59 -16.23
C ILE A 164 -0.73 14.87 -16.54
N GLU A 165 -1.60 13.86 -16.59
CA GLU A 165 -3.05 14.05 -16.72
C GLU A 165 -3.78 13.92 -15.37
#